data_d2a23fff850ad0f10a4cb1790d093707
#
_entry.id   d2a23fff850ad0f10a4cb1790d093707
#
_cell.length_a   1.000
_cell.length_b   1.000
_cell.length_c   1.000
_cell.angle_alpha   90.00
_cell.angle_beta   90.00
_cell.angle_gamma   90.00
#
_symmetry.space_group_name_H-M   'P 1'
#
loop_
_entity.id
_entity.type
_entity.pdbx_description
1 polymer ?
#
loop_
_entity_poly.entity_id
_entity_poly.type
_entity_poly.pdbx_seq_one_letter_code
_entity_poly.pdbx_strand_id
1 'polypeptide(L)'
;AVAIICEELPTNLQDGITYIQVESASQALAFMASNYYENPSENLKLVGVTGTNGKTTVATLLYQLFKKAGYKVGLLSTVKIMVDDKEYKATHTTPDSLTINKFLSLMNDEGVEFCFMEVSSHGIHQNRTEGLKFEGGIFTNLSHDHLDYHDTFAEYRDVKKSFFDNLPKDAFALVNIDDKNGLVMLQNTKARKITYALKTYADYKAQILENQLGGLLLKVNESEVWTRLIGNFNAYNILAIYATAELLGLEKVENLRLISELES
;
A
#
# COMPACT_ATOMS: atom_id res chain seq x y z
N ALA A 1 32.43 -9.48 -11.04
CA ALA A 1 31.96 -8.38 -10.17
C ALA A 1 33.18 -7.58 -9.68
N VAL A 2 33.05 -6.28 -9.52
CA VAL A 2 34.11 -5.41 -8.96
C VAL A 2 33.89 -5.16 -7.46
N ALA A 3 32.67 -5.37 -6.98
CA ALA A 3 32.30 -5.30 -5.58
C ALA A 3 31.21 -6.33 -5.25
N ILE A 4 31.20 -6.80 -4.00
CA ILE A 4 30.22 -7.72 -3.44
C ILE A 4 29.76 -7.14 -2.10
N ILE A 5 28.43 -7.03 -1.92
CA ILE A 5 27.83 -6.69 -0.63
C ILE A 5 27.35 -7.99 0.00
N CYS A 6 27.71 -8.25 1.24
CA CYS A 6 27.41 -9.48 1.95
C CYS A 6 27.23 -9.25 3.45
N GLU A 7 26.48 -10.12 4.10
CA GLU A 7 26.28 -10.11 5.56
C GLU A 7 27.47 -10.78 6.27
N GLU A 8 28.05 -11.82 5.64
CA GLU A 8 29.24 -12.50 6.12
C GLU A 8 30.33 -12.48 5.06
N LEU A 9 31.56 -12.19 5.44
CA LEU A 9 32.70 -12.24 4.54
C LEU A 9 33.05 -13.70 4.21
N PRO A 10 33.25 -14.03 2.92
CA PRO A 10 33.73 -15.38 2.55
C PRO A 10 35.10 -15.65 3.18
N THR A 11 35.35 -16.90 3.51
CA THR A 11 36.65 -17.33 4.07
C THR A 11 37.82 -17.09 3.12
N ASN A 12 37.57 -17.11 1.81
CA ASN A 12 38.56 -16.84 0.77
C ASN A 12 38.16 -15.61 -0.02
N LEU A 13 38.83 -14.48 0.19
CA LEU A 13 38.64 -13.26 -0.58
C LEU A 13 39.39 -13.36 -1.91
N GLN A 14 38.77 -12.91 -3.00
CA GLN A 14 39.39 -12.87 -4.32
C GLN A 14 40.05 -11.50 -4.54
N ASP A 15 41.27 -11.51 -5.05
CA ASP A 15 41.97 -10.28 -5.41
C ASP A 15 41.23 -9.49 -6.49
N GLY A 16 41.19 -8.16 -6.34
CA GLY A 16 40.53 -7.28 -7.27
C GLY A 16 38.99 -7.15 -7.05
N ILE A 17 38.43 -7.78 -6.02
CA ILE A 17 37.03 -7.62 -5.61
C ILE A 17 36.99 -6.88 -4.28
N THR A 18 36.21 -5.81 -4.23
CA THR A 18 35.88 -5.10 -2.97
C THR A 18 34.73 -5.81 -2.28
N TYR A 19 34.91 -6.24 -1.04
CA TYR A 19 33.86 -6.81 -0.21
C TYR A 19 33.35 -5.76 0.79
N ILE A 20 32.05 -5.55 0.83
CA ILE A 20 31.38 -4.59 1.72
C ILE A 20 30.48 -5.41 2.64
N GLN A 21 30.87 -5.49 3.91
CA GLN A 21 30.04 -6.17 4.91
C GLN A 21 28.96 -5.22 5.43
N VAL A 22 27.71 -5.69 5.49
CA VAL A 22 26.53 -4.97 5.96
C VAL A 22 25.74 -5.85 6.92
N GLU A 23 24.89 -5.24 7.75
CA GLU A 23 24.00 -5.99 8.66
C GLU A 23 22.89 -6.72 7.91
N SER A 24 22.36 -6.10 6.83
CA SER A 24 21.32 -6.70 5.98
C SER A 24 21.57 -6.38 4.52
N ALA A 25 21.87 -7.42 3.73
CA ALA A 25 22.09 -7.31 2.29
C ALA A 25 20.81 -6.91 1.55
N SER A 26 19.64 -7.38 2.01
CA SER A 26 18.34 -7.00 1.43
C SER A 26 17.99 -5.53 1.66
N GLN A 27 18.29 -4.99 2.84
CA GLN A 27 18.13 -3.58 3.14
C GLN A 27 19.10 -2.71 2.33
N ALA A 28 20.36 -3.12 2.25
CA ALA A 28 21.36 -2.43 1.43
C ALA A 28 20.95 -2.41 -0.06
N LEU A 29 20.43 -3.54 -0.59
CA LEU A 29 19.90 -3.59 -1.96
C LEU A 29 18.75 -2.60 -2.17
N ALA A 30 17.84 -2.48 -1.20
CA ALA A 30 16.69 -1.59 -1.31
C ALA A 30 17.14 -0.11 -1.40
N PHE A 31 18.05 0.33 -0.52
CA PHE A 31 18.60 1.69 -0.59
C PHE A 31 19.41 1.93 -1.87
N MET A 32 20.20 0.94 -2.30
CA MET A 32 20.96 1.06 -3.56
C MET A 32 20.03 1.15 -4.77
N ALA A 33 18.94 0.38 -4.80
CA ALA A 33 17.94 0.46 -5.85
C ALA A 33 17.27 1.84 -5.88
N SER A 34 16.87 2.37 -4.70
CA SER A 34 16.30 3.71 -4.60
C SER A 34 17.27 4.78 -5.12
N ASN A 35 18.53 4.75 -4.67
CA ASN A 35 19.55 5.71 -5.11
C ASN A 35 19.87 5.56 -6.61
N TYR A 36 19.95 4.33 -7.13
CA TYR A 36 20.24 4.09 -8.55
C TYR A 36 19.18 4.68 -9.49
N TYR A 37 17.92 4.65 -9.06
CA TYR A 37 16.79 5.25 -9.77
C TYR A 37 16.45 6.66 -9.29
N GLU A 38 17.39 7.36 -8.61
CA GLU A 38 17.26 8.77 -8.17
C GLU A 38 16.06 9.01 -7.23
N ASN A 39 15.82 8.07 -6.30
CA ASN A 39 14.75 8.13 -5.30
C ASN A 39 13.35 8.39 -5.90
N PRO A 40 12.88 7.54 -6.82
CA PRO A 40 11.71 7.84 -7.65
C PRO A 40 10.42 8.00 -6.84
N SER A 41 10.32 7.41 -5.65
CA SER A 41 9.17 7.55 -4.76
C SER A 41 8.99 8.96 -4.15
N GLU A 42 9.97 9.85 -4.31
CA GLU A 42 9.86 11.24 -3.84
C GLU A 42 9.11 12.15 -4.81
N ASN A 43 8.96 11.73 -6.07
CA ASN A 43 8.42 12.54 -7.17
C ASN A 43 6.94 12.23 -7.49
N LEU A 44 6.33 11.27 -6.79
CA LEU A 44 4.92 10.92 -6.92
C LEU A 44 4.33 10.58 -5.53
N LYS A 45 3.02 10.59 -5.41
CA LYS A 45 2.34 10.23 -4.16
C LYS A 45 2.15 8.71 -4.09
N LEU A 46 3.06 8.02 -3.39
CA LEU A 46 3.01 6.57 -3.20
C LEU A 46 2.17 6.21 -1.98
N VAL A 47 1.11 5.40 -2.16
CA VAL A 47 0.27 4.90 -1.07
C VAL A 47 0.36 3.38 -0.99
N GLY A 48 0.73 2.87 0.18
CA GLY A 48 0.82 1.44 0.45
C GLY A 48 -0.45 0.88 1.09
N VAL A 49 -0.93 -0.27 0.60
CA VAL A 49 -2.08 -0.97 1.16
C VAL A 49 -1.64 -2.30 1.75
N THR A 50 -1.81 -2.48 3.06
CA THR A 50 -1.49 -3.72 3.75
C THR A 50 -2.69 -4.30 4.51
N GLY A 51 -2.62 -5.57 4.83
CA GLY A 51 -3.65 -6.33 5.53
C GLY A 51 -3.67 -7.78 5.05
N THR A 52 -4.55 -8.61 5.60
CA THR A 52 -4.73 -9.98 5.09
C THR A 52 -5.55 -9.95 3.80
N ASN A 53 -6.73 -9.39 3.82
CA ASN A 53 -7.66 -9.31 2.70
C ASN A 53 -7.92 -7.86 2.27
N GLY A 54 -8.32 -7.67 1.01
CA GLY A 54 -8.73 -6.38 0.46
C GLY A 54 -7.62 -5.54 -0.14
N LYS A 55 -6.34 -5.90 -0.01
CA LYS A 55 -5.20 -5.15 -0.58
C LYS A 55 -5.37 -4.88 -2.08
N THR A 56 -5.55 -5.95 -2.86
CA THR A 56 -5.71 -5.87 -4.32
C THR A 56 -6.92 -5.04 -4.70
N THR A 57 -8.05 -5.28 -4.04
CA THR A 57 -9.30 -4.53 -4.29
C THR A 57 -9.10 -3.04 -4.02
N VAL A 58 -8.56 -2.66 -2.85
CA VAL A 58 -8.38 -1.26 -2.47
C VAL A 58 -7.37 -0.58 -3.40
N ALA A 59 -6.21 -1.19 -3.66
CA ALA A 59 -5.20 -0.60 -4.55
C ALA A 59 -5.72 -0.44 -5.99
N THR A 60 -6.40 -1.47 -6.53
CA THR A 60 -6.95 -1.43 -7.91
C THR A 60 -8.08 -0.39 -8.03
N LEU A 61 -8.98 -0.33 -7.05
CA LEU A 61 -10.08 0.62 -7.10
C LEU A 61 -9.63 2.07 -6.86
N LEU A 62 -8.59 2.31 -6.06
CA LEU A 62 -7.93 3.61 -5.96
C LEU A 62 -7.30 4.02 -7.30
N TYR A 63 -6.58 3.10 -7.96
CA TYR A 63 -6.07 3.35 -9.30
C TYR A 63 -7.20 3.73 -10.28
N GLN A 64 -8.29 2.97 -10.33
CA GLN A 64 -9.44 3.26 -11.20
C GLN A 64 -10.08 4.61 -10.88
N LEU A 65 -10.26 4.91 -9.59
CA LEU A 65 -10.89 6.15 -9.13
C LEU A 65 -10.08 7.37 -9.54
N PHE A 66 -8.76 7.36 -9.32
CA PHE A 66 -7.89 8.47 -9.70
C PHE A 66 -7.71 8.59 -11.22
N LYS A 67 -7.73 7.47 -11.96
CA LYS A 67 -7.81 7.49 -13.44
C LYS A 67 -9.09 8.17 -13.92
N LYS A 68 -10.24 7.83 -13.34
CA LYS A 68 -11.54 8.47 -13.66
C LYS A 68 -11.57 9.95 -13.28
N ALA A 69 -10.82 10.35 -12.24
CA ALA A 69 -10.63 11.75 -11.85
C ALA A 69 -9.69 12.52 -12.79
N GLY A 70 -9.11 11.87 -13.81
CA GLY A 70 -8.27 12.50 -14.83
C GLY A 70 -6.78 12.55 -14.52
N TYR A 71 -6.32 11.89 -13.46
CA TYR A 71 -4.90 11.81 -13.12
C TYR A 71 -4.17 10.70 -13.88
N LYS A 72 -2.86 10.85 -14.03
CA LYS A 72 -1.98 9.75 -14.40
C LYS A 72 -1.62 8.94 -13.18
N VAL A 73 -1.87 7.62 -13.23
CA VAL A 73 -1.84 6.76 -12.03
C VAL A 73 -1.03 5.51 -12.28
N GLY A 74 -0.25 5.11 -11.28
CA GLY A 74 0.45 3.83 -11.22
C GLY A 74 -0.24 2.82 -10.30
N LEU A 75 -0.04 1.54 -10.56
CA LEU A 75 -0.48 0.43 -9.72
C LEU A 75 0.61 -0.63 -9.63
N LEU A 76 0.95 -1.05 -8.42
CA LEU A 76 1.79 -2.21 -8.15
C LEU A 76 0.96 -3.23 -7.36
N SER A 77 0.45 -4.27 -8.03
CA SER A 77 -0.46 -5.24 -7.41
C SER A 77 -0.10 -6.69 -7.73
N THR A 78 -0.75 -7.62 -7.05
CA THR A 78 -0.62 -9.07 -7.29
C THR A 78 -0.98 -9.46 -8.73
N VAL A 79 -1.98 -8.79 -9.29
CA VAL A 79 -2.57 -9.17 -10.59
C VAL A 79 -1.79 -8.55 -11.74
N LYS A 80 -1.43 -7.27 -11.61
CA LYS A 80 -0.77 -6.51 -12.67
C LYS A 80 -0.03 -5.29 -12.13
N ILE A 81 0.87 -4.77 -12.95
CA ILE A 81 1.52 -3.48 -12.75
C ILE A 81 0.99 -2.54 -13.83
N MET A 82 0.57 -1.32 -13.46
CA MET A 82 0.15 -0.28 -14.39
C MET A 82 1.06 0.92 -14.30
N VAL A 83 1.50 1.41 -15.44
CA VAL A 83 2.15 2.71 -15.60
C VAL A 83 1.23 3.54 -16.49
N ASP A 84 0.40 4.34 -15.86
CA ASP A 84 -0.76 4.97 -16.48
C ASP A 84 -1.63 3.91 -17.21
N ASP A 85 -1.77 3.97 -18.53
CA ASP A 85 -2.56 3.02 -19.32
C ASP A 85 -1.76 1.78 -19.79
N LYS A 86 -0.45 1.73 -19.52
CA LYS A 86 0.42 0.62 -19.94
C LYS A 86 0.40 -0.48 -18.87
N GLU A 87 -0.01 -1.68 -19.28
CA GLU A 87 -0.05 -2.86 -18.41
C GLU A 87 1.22 -3.70 -18.53
N TYR A 88 1.75 -4.14 -17.38
CA TYR A 88 2.88 -5.06 -17.26
C TYR A 88 2.51 -6.23 -16.36
N LYS A 89 3.11 -7.38 -16.63
CA LYS A 89 2.89 -8.59 -15.83
C LYS A 89 3.49 -8.45 -14.43
N ALA A 90 2.68 -8.70 -13.41
CA ALA A 90 3.16 -8.85 -12.05
C ALA A 90 3.79 -10.23 -11.83
N THR A 91 4.81 -10.29 -10.97
CA THR A 91 5.45 -11.55 -10.55
C THR A 91 5.21 -11.87 -9.07
N HIS A 92 4.95 -10.85 -8.28
CA HIS A 92 4.74 -10.92 -6.83
C HIS A 92 3.74 -9.86 -6.40
N THR A 93 3.07 -10.06 -5.27
CA THR A 93 2.19 -9.06 -4.64
C THR A 93 2.94 -7.75 -4.38
N THR A 94 4.14 -7.87 -3.81
CA THR A 94 5.09 -6.78 -3.63
C THR A 94 6.35 -7.19 -4.36
N PRO A 95 6.71 -6.59 -5.49
CA PRO A 95 7.94 -6.91 -6.22
C PRO A 95 9.20 -6.69 -5.37
N ASP A 96 10.34 -7.18 -5.81
CA ASP A 96 11.63 -6.85 -5.20
C ASP A 96 11.95 -5.36 -5.33
N SER A 97 12.86 -4.87 -4.49
CA SER A 97 13.18 -3.43 -4.40
C SER A 97 13.70 -2.84 -5.70
N LEU A 98 14.46 -3.62 -6.50
CA LEU A 98 14.96 -3.15 -7.79
C LEU A 98 13.82 -2.97 -8.79
N THR A 99 12.91 -3.95 -8.85
CA THR A 99 11.72 -3.90 -9.71
C THR A 99 10.77 -2.77 -9.31
N ILE A 100 10.53 -2.55 -8.00
CA ILE A 100 9.70 -1.44 -7.51
C ILE A 100 10.29 -0.11 -7.98
N ASN A 101 11.57 0.17 -7.69
CA ASN A 101 12.19 1.44 -8.05
C ASN A 101 12.26 1.67 -9.56
N LYS A 102 12.50 0.60 -10.36
CA LYS A 102 12.43 0.66 -11.82
C LYS A 102 11.06 1.13 -12.31
N PHE A 103 9.97 0.57 -11.78
CA PHE A 103 8.62 0.95 -12.20
C PHE A 103 8.24 2.35 -11.70
N LEU A 104 8.66 2.74 -10.48
CA LEU A 104 8.44 4.10 -10.00
C LEU A 104 9.20 5.13 -10.85
N SER A 105 10.43 4.83 -11.28
CA SER A 105 11.18 5.67 -12.22
C SER A 105 10.46 5.80 -13.56
N LEU A 106 9.98 4.68 -14.12
CA LEU A 106 9.19 4.70 -15.36
C LEU A 106 7.88 5.49 -15.20
N MET A 107 7.24 5.41 -14.04
CA MET A 107 6.05 6.20 -13.71
C MET A 107 6.36 7.70 -13.68
N ASN A 108 7.52 8.11 -13.13
CA ASN A 108 7.96 9.50 -13.15
C ASN A 108 8.19 10.00 -14.57
N ASP A 109 8.84 9.20 -15.42
CA ASP A 109 9.09 9.54 -16.84
C ASP A 109 7.78 9.75 -17.62
N GLU A 110 6.73 8.98 -17.28
CA GLU A 110 5.39 9.12 -17.89
C GLU A 110 4.54 10.21 -17.22
N GLY A 111 5.04 10.87 -16.16
CA GLY A 111 4.35 11.94 -15.43
C GLY A 111 3.21 11.44 -14.54
N VAL A 112 3.34 10.24 -13.98
CA VAL A 112 2.38 9.68 -12.99
C VAL A 112 2.45 10.49 -11.70
N GLU A 113 1.27 10.86 -11.18
CA GLU A 113 1.14 11.68 -9.97
C GLU A 113 0.88 10.84 -8.71
N PHE A 114 0.18 9.72 -8.87
CA PHE A 114 -0.24 8.83 -7.77
C PHE A 114 0.13 7.39 -8.11
N CYS A 115 0.66 6.66 -7.14
CA CYS A 115 0.87 5.22 -7.26
C CYS A 115 0.27 4.49 -6.06
N PHE A 116 -0.55 3.48 -6.32
CA PHE A 116 -1.13 2.60 -5.29
C PHE A 116 -0.44 1.25 -5.33
N MET A 117 0.04 0.80 -4.17
CA MET A 117 0.89 -0.38 -4.08
C MET A 117 0.40 -1.34 -3.01
N GLU A 118 0.31 -2.63 -3.34
CA GLU A 118 0.12 -3.68 -2.33
C GLU A 118 1.41 -3.91 -1.55
N VAL A 119 1.32 -3.82 -0.21
CA VAL A 119 2.41 -4.05 0.73
C VAL A 119 2.14 -5.32 1.52
N SER A 120 2.72 -6.45 1.07
CA SER A 120 2.58 -7.76 1.72
C SER A 120 3.52 -7.89 2.91
N SER A 121 3.19 -8.78 3.87
CA SER A 121 4.09 -9.09 4.98
C SER A 121 5.45 -9.64 4.51
N HIS A 122 5.47 -10.47 3.48
CA HIS A 122 6.72 -10.94 2.85
C HIS A 122 7.56 -9.77 2.31
N GLY A 123 6.90 -8.80 1.63
CA GLY A 123 7.57 -7.62 1.10
C GLY A 123 8.19 -6.75 2.19
N ILE A 124 7.49 -6.57 3.31
CA ILE A 124 8.00 -5.83 4.47
C ILE A 124 9.16 -6.60 5.12
N HIS A 125 8.95 -7.88 5.46
CA HIS A 125 9.96 -8.71 6.14
C HIS A 125 11.25 -8.86 5.32
N GLN A 126 11.15 -8.86 3.99
CA GLN A 126 12.30 -8.93 3.08
C GLN A 126 12.85 -7.56 2.69
N ASN A 127 12.51 -6.49 3.41
CA ASN A 127 12.96 -5.11 3.17
C ASN A 127 12.71 -4.58 1.75
N ARG A 128 11.71 -5.14 1.01
CA ARG A 128 11.46 -4.75 -0.38
C ARG A 128 10.95 -3.31 -0.52
N THR A 129 10.40 -2.75 0.57
CA THR A 129 9.84 -1.40 0.63
C THR A 129 10.74 -0.39 1.35
N GLU A 130 11.93 -0.83 1.81
CA GLU A 130 12.90 0.06 2.43
C GLU A 130 13.40 1.11 1.43
N GLY A 131 13.69 2.31 1.94
CA GLY A 131 14.12 3.44 1.12
C GLY A 131 13.02 4.10 0.29
N LEU A 132 11.76 3.61 0.33
CA LEU A 132 10.64 4.24 -0.33
C LEU A 132 10.00 5.31 0.56
N LYS A 133 9.65 6.46 -0.03
CA LYS A 133 8.88 7.51 0.63
C LYS A 133 7.39 7.29 0.34
N PHE A 134 6.64 6.94 1.37
CA PHE A 134 5.18 6.80 1.28
C PHE A 134 4.48 8.09 1.69
N GLU A 135 3.50 8.53 0.89
CA GLU A 135 2.52 9.57 1.23
C GLU A 135 1.50 9.07 2.26
N GLY A 136 1.23 7.75 2.26
CA GLY A 136 0.34 7.15 3.23
C GLY A 136 0.34 5.64 3.22
N GLY A 137 -0.19 5.07 4.31
CA GLY A 137 -0.40 3.65 4.50
C GLY A 137 -1.83 3.34 4.90
N ILE A 138 -2.40 2.28 4.32
CA ILE A 138 -3.76 1.80 4.59
C ILE A 138 -3.69 0.42 5.21
N PHE A 139 -4.34 0.23 6.37
CA PHE A 139 -4.55 -1.08 6.99
C PHE A 139 -5.99 -1.53 6.82
N THR A 140 -6.21 -2.66 6.15
CA THR A 140 -7.55 -3.19 5.90
C THR A 140 -8.05 -4.10 7.02
N ASN A 141 -7.33 -5.17 7.32
CA ASN A 141 -7.66 -6.15 8.36
C ASN A 141 -6.50 -7.12 8.61
N LEU A 142 -6.59 -7.88 9.71
CA LEU A 142 -5.65 -8.94 10.03
C LEU A 142 -6.40 -10.20 10.50
N SER A 143 -6.32 -11.27 9.74
CA SER A 143 -6.82 -12.59 10.09
C SER A 143 -5.70 -13.63 10.11
N HIS A 144 -5.98 -14.82 10.62
CA HIS A 144 -5.02 -15.93 10.59
C HIS A 144 -4.77 -16.36 9.15
N ASP A 145 -3.59 -15.98 8.63
CA ASP A 145 -3.12 -16.29 7.27
C ASP A 145 -1.59 -16.26 7.26
N HIS A 146 -0.96 -16.87 6.25
CA HIS A 146 0.51 -16.88 6.07
C HIS A 146 1.30 -17.41 7.29
N LEU A 147 0.74 -18.32 8.11
CA LEU A 147 1.43 -18.99 9.21
C LEU A 147 2.40 -20.07 8.71
N ASP A 148 2.43 -20.33 7.43
CA ASP A 148 3.45 -21.11 6.72
C ASP A 148 4.77 -20.34 6.54
N TYR A 149 4.73 -19.02 6.61
CA TYR A 149 5.90 -18.13 6.46
C TYR A 149 6.31 -17.46 7.78
N HIS A 150 5.34 -17.05 8.61
CA HIS A 150 5.60 -16.44 9.91
C HIS A 150 5.41 -17.47 11.01
N ASP A 151 6.34 -17.56 11.94
CA ASP A 151 6.30 -18.55 13.02
C ASP A 151 5.10 -18.36 13.97
N THR A 152 4.65 -17.11 14.12
CA THR A 152 3.54 -16.75 14.99
C THR A 152 2.64 -15.65 14.41
N PHE A 153 1.39 -15.62 14.86
CA PHE A 153 0.48 -14.51 14.53
C PHE A 153 1.00 -13.15 15.05
N ALA A 154 1.70 -13.14 16.17
CA ALA A 154 2.30 -11.93 16.74
C ALA A 154 3.39 -11.37 15.80
N GLU A 155 4.26 -12.22 15.30
CA GLU A 155 5.28 -11.83 14.30
C GLU A 155 4.62 -11.29 13.03
N TYR A 156 3.64 -12.00 12.47
CA TYR A 156 2.89 -11.56 11.30
C TYR A 156 2.27 -10.17 11.49
N ARG A 157 1.66 -9.91 12.66
CA ARG A 157 1.14 -8.60 13.04
C ARG A 157 2.25 -7.55 13.14
N ASP A 158 3.33 -7.87 13.83
CA ASP A 158 4.42 -6.92 14.12
C ASP A 158 5.20 -6.55 12.85
N VAL A 159 5.35 -7.47 11.91
CA VAL A 159 5.86 -7.18 10.57
C VAL A 159 4.98 -6.16 9.83
N LYS A 160 3.65 -6.34 9.83
CA LYS A 160 2.78 -5.31 9.21
C LYS A 160 2.79 -3.98 9.96
N LYS A 161 2.90 -4.03 11.28
CA LYS A 161 3.02 -2.84 12.12
C LYS A 161 4.27 -2.04 11.79
N SER A 162 5.41 -2.69 11.51
CA SER A 162 6.65 -1.99 11.19
C SER A 162 6.52 -1.10 9.94
N PHE A 163 5.66 -1.45 8.98
CA PHE A 163 5.35 -0.58 7.85
C PHE A 163 4.79 0.78 8.31
N PHE A 164 3.86 0.78 9.28
CA PHE A 164 3.29 2.01 9.82
C PHE A 164 4.29 2.77 10.72
N ASP A 165 5.10 2.05 11.48
CA ASP A 165 6.12 2.65 12.35
C ASP A 165 7.18 3.42 11.54
N ASN A 166 7.44 2.98 10.30
CA ASN A 166 8.41 3.56 9.38
C ASN A 166 7.83 4.65 8.45
N LEU A 167 6.52 4.91 8.49
CA LEU A 167 5.93 6.00 7.71
C LEU A 167 6.50 7.36 8.12
N PRO A 168 6.81 8.25 7.16
CA PRO A 168 7.28 9.60 7.46
C PRO A 168 6.21 10.40 8.22
N LYS A 169 6.67 11.43 8.93
CA LYS A 169 5.80 12.26 9.80
C LYS A 169 4.70 13.00 9.04
N ASP A 170 4.96 13.35 7.80
CA ASP A 170 4.05 14.04 6.89
C ASP A 170 3.07 13.09 6.16
N ALA A 171 3.31 11.79 6.26
CA ALA A 171 2.39 10.77 5.73
C ALA A 171 1.11 10.63 6.58
N PHE A 172 0.13 9.89 6.03
CA PHE A 172 -1.04 9.44 6.79
C PHE A 172 -0.98 7.92 7.06
N ALA A 173 -1.53 7.51 8.21
CA ALA A 173 -1.76 6.12 8.58
C ALA A 173 -3.26 5.90 8.76
N LEU A 174 -3.93 5.35 7.75
CA LEU A 174 -5.38 5.09 7.73
C LEU A 174 -5.65 3.64 8.13
N VAL A 175 -6.33 3.42 9.26
CA VAL A 175 -6.53 2.07 9.80
C VAL A 175 -7.99 1.75 10.07
N ASN A 176 -8.37 0.50 9.77
CA ASN A 176 -9.66 -0.08 10.16
C ASN A 176 -9.65 -0.42 11.65
N ILE A 177 -10.39 0.33 12.46
CA ILE A 177 -10.47 0.08 13.92
C ILE A 177 -11.58 -0.88 14.33
N ASP A 178 -12.39 -1.36 13.40
CA ASP A 178 -13.26 -2.51 13.67
C ASP A 178 -12.46 -3.84 13.68
N ASP A 179 -11.23 -3.83 13.13
CA ASP A 179 -10.26 -4.89 13.36
C ASP A 179 -9.50 -4.63 14.66
N LYS A 180 -9.42 -5.66 15.53
CA LYS A 180 -8.77 -5.57 16.84
C LYS A 180 -7.29 -5.17 16.78
N ASN A 181 -6.62 -5.36 15.62
CA ASN A 181 -5.23 -4.99 15.42
C ASN A 181 -5.08 -3.57 14.83
N GLY A 182 -6.18 -2.91 14.43
CA GLY A 182 -6.11 -1.58 13.82
C GLY A 182 -5.39 -0.56 14.68
N LEU A 183 -5.78 -0.43 15.95
CA LEU A 183 -5.11 0.50 16.86
C LEU A 183 -3.65 0.10 17.18
N VAL A 184 -3.30 -1.19 17.07
CA VAL A 184 -1.91 -1.65 17.24
C VAL A 184 -1.02 -1.07 16.14
N MET A 185 -1.52 -0.98 14.89
CA MET A 185 -0.78 -0.39 13.77
C MET A 185 -0.42 1.08 14.02
N LEU A 186 -1.20 1.80 14.84
CA LEU A 186 -0.99 3.22 15.13
C LEU A 186 -0.08 3.50 16.34
N GLN A 187 0.37 2.49 17.09
CA GLN A 187 1.03 2.71 18.39
C GLN A 187 2.28 3.57 18.28
N ASN A 188 3.20 3.26 17.36
CA ASN A 188 4.52 3.90 17.27
C ASN A 188 4.68 4.78 16.04
N THR A 189 3.70 4.82 15.15
CA THR A 189 3.79 5.63 13.93
C THR A 189 3.91 7.12 14.25
N LYS A 190 4.76 7.81 13.50
CA LYS A 190 4.91 9.27 13.52
C LYS A 190 3.97 9.95 12.53
N ALA A 191 3.38 9.19 11.62
CA ALA A 191 2.44 9.67 10.62
C ALA A 191 1.13 10.17 11.25
N ARG A 192 0.36 10.96 10.52
CA ARG A 192 -0.97 11.42 10.94
C ARG A 192 -1.89 10.21 11.08
N LYS A 193 -2.36 9.94 12.30
CA LYS A 193 -3.22 8.82 12.65
C LYS A 193 -4.65 9.10 12.25
N ILE A 194 -5.23 8.24 11.42
CA ILE A 194 -6.58 8.37 10.90
C ILE A 194 -7.26 7.00 10.96
N THR A 195 -8.51 7.01 11.38
CA THR A 195 -9.29 5.81 11.62
C THR A 195 -10.50 5.72 10.70
N TYR A 196 -10.88 4.50 10.32
CA TYR A 196 -12.14 4.25 9.65
C TYR A 196 -12.83 3.01 10.21
N ALA A 197 -14.17 3.00 10.19
CA ALA A 197 -14.97 1.92 10.75
C ALA A 197 -16.41 1.93 10.23
N LEU A 198 -17.07 0.78 10.27
CA LEU A 198 -18.53 0.67 10.07
C LEU A 198 -19.29 0.61 11.41
N LYS A 199 -18.69 0.02 12.43
CA LYS A 199 -19.32 -0.27 13.73
C LYS A 199 -18.89 0.71 14.82
N THR A 200 -17.58 0.97 14.91
CA THR A 200 -16.95 1.79 15.95
C THR A 200 -16.99 3.27 15.55
N TYR A 201 -16.86 4.19 16.50
CA TYR A 201 -16.68 5.61 16.22
C TYR A 201 -15.27 5.82 15.64
N ALA A 202 -15.17 6.51 14.51
CA ALA A 202 -13.94 6.72 13.76
C ALA A 202 -13.99 8.07 13.02
N ASP A 203 -12.83 8.53 12.52
CA ASP A 203 -12.73 9.76 11.72
C ASP A 203 -13.54 9.64 10.43
N TYR A 204 -13.50 8.47 9.79
CA TYR A 204 -14.35 8.12 8.66
C TYR A 204 -15.28 6.99 9.05
N LYS A 205 -16.58 7.21 8.89
CA LYS A 205 -17.61 6.23 9.24
C LYS A 205 -18.57 6.01 8.09
N ALA A 206 -18.96 4.76 7.88
CA ALA A 206 -20.04 4.42 6.97
C ALA A 206 -21.05 3.48 7.65
N GLN A 207 -22.26 3.50 7.15
CA GLN A 207 -23.34 2.58 7.50
C GLN A 207 -23.84 1.92 6.22
N ILE A 208 -24.02 0.60 6.25
CA ILE A 208 -24.70 -0.12 5.17
C ILE A 208 -26.18 0.11 5.34
N LEU A 209 -26.80 0.81 4.37
CA LEU A 209 -28.24 1.00 4.32
C LEU A 209 -28.93 -0.15 3.58
N GLU A 210 -28.34 -0.58 2.45
CA GLU A 210 -28.83 -1.70 1.66
C GLU A 210 -27.67 -2.57 1.17
N ASN A 211 -27.91 -3.89 1.14
CA ASN A 211 -26.98 -4.87 0.59
C ASN A 211 -27.76 -5.81 -0.32
N GLN A 212 -27.66 -5.60 -1.63
CA GLN A 212 -28.41 -6.31 -2.66
C GLN A 212 -27.45 -7.01 -3.64
N LEU A 213 -27.98 -7.90 -4.46
CA LEU A 213 -27.22 -8.57 -5.52
C LEU A 213 -26.68 -7.57 -6.58
N GLY A 214 -27.28 -6.39 -6.69
CA GLY A 214 -26.86 -5.34 -7.62
C GLY A 214 -25.85 -4.37 -7.03
N GLY A 215 -25.56 -4.42 -5.72
CA GLY A 215 -24.61 -3.51 -5.07
C GLY A 215 -24.94 -3.17 -3.62
N LEU A 216 -24.23 -2.18 -3.11
CA LEU A 216 -24.38 -1.65 -1.76
C LEU A 216 -24.84 -0.18 -1.80
N LEU A 217 -25.80 0.17 -0.97
CA LEU A 217 -26.08 1.56 -0.59
C LEU A 217 -25.41 1.84 0.75
N LEU A 218 -24.48 2.77 0.75
CA LEU A 218 -23.75 3.18 1.95
C LEU A 218 -24.07 4.62 2.31
N LYS A 219 -24.25 4.89 3.59
CA LYS A 219 -24.18 6.25 4.13
C LYS A 219 -22.76 6.49 4.63
N VAL A 220 -21.98 7.27 3.91
CA VAL A 220 -20.62 7.67 4.26
C VAL A 220 -20.67 9.06 4.89
N ASN A 221 -20.40 9.13 6.20
CA ASN A 221 -20.68 10.32 6.99
C ASN A 221 -22.15 10.77 6.80
N GLU A 222 -22.40 11.95 6.20
CA GLU A 222 -23.75 12.48 5.97
C GLU A 222 -24.27 12.29 4.53
N SER A 223 -23.50 11.60 3.66
CA SER A 223 -23.82 11.44 2.24
C SER A 223 -24.10 9.98 1.90
N GLU A 224 -25.07 9.74 1.03
CA GLU A 224 -25.37 8.41 0.51
C GLU A 224 -24.64 8.17 -0.80
N VAL A 225 -24.12 6.96 -0.98
CA VAL A 225 -23.47 6.51 -2.21
C VAL A 225 -23.90 5.08 -2.53
N TRP A 226 -24.40 4.89 -3.74
CA TRP A 226 -24.61 3.56 -4.31
C TRP A 226 -23.33 3.10 -4.98
N THR A 227 -23.00 1.81 -4.83
CA THR A 227 -21.86 1.18 -5.49
C THR A 227 -22.25 -0.18 -6.03
N ARG A 228 -21.68 -0.57 -7.17
CA ARG A 228 -21.89 -1.89 -7.77
C ARG A 228 -21.13 -3.03 -7.08
N LEU A 229 -20.25 -2.69 -6.13
CA LEU A 229 -19.55 -3.69 -5.33
C LEU A 229 -20.51 -4.35 -4.35
N ILE A 230 -20.46 -5.67 -4.23
CA ILE A 230 -21.35 -6.47 -3.38
C ILE A 230 -20.61 -7.05 -2.17
N GLY A 231 -21.35 -7.29 -1.09
CA GLY A 231 -20.85 -7.92 0.13
C GLY A 231 -20.31 -6.92 1.17
N ASN A 232 -20.59 -7.23 2.43
CA ASN A 232 -20.27 -6.36 3.58
C ASN A 232 -18.78 -5.99 3.69
N PHE A 233 -17.87 -6.87 3.25
CA PHE A 233 -16.44 -6.59 3.26
C PHE A 233 -16.07 -5.45 2.29
N ASN A 234 -16.82 -5.27 1.20
CA ASN A 234 -16.60 -4.17 0.28
C ASN A 234 -17.02 -2.82 0.85
N ALA A 235 -17.91 -2.76 1.84
CA ALA A 235 -18.21 -1.52 2.53
C ALA A 235 -16.97 -0.95 3.24
N TYR A 236 -16.13 -1.81 3.86
CA TYR A 236 -14.84 -1.39 4.42
C TYR A 236 -13.86 -0.94 3.34
N ASN A 237 -13.77 -1.68 2.22
CA ASN A 237 -12.89 -1.32 1.11
C ASN A 237 -13.28 0.04 0.53
N ILE A 238 -14.58 0.28 0.28
CA ILE A 238 -15.10 1.56 -0.23
C ILE A 238 -14.80 2.69 0.74
N LEU A 239 -15.01 2.47 2.04
CA LEU A 239 -14.74 3.50 3.04
C LEU A 239 -13.24 3.85 3.11
N ALA A 240 -12.36 2.85 3.00
CA ALA A 240 -10.91 3.08 2.90
C ALA A 240 -10.53 3.86 1.64
N ILE A 241 -11.16 3.55 0.49
CA ILE A 241 -10.97 4.26 -0.79
C ILE A 241 -11.45 5.71 -0.66
N TYR A 242 -12.66 5.90 -0.14
CA TYR A 242 -13.24 7.24 0.08
C TYR A 242 -12.33 8.11 0.95
N ALA A 243 -11.92 7.58 2.12
CA ALA A 243 -11.04 8.29 3.04
C ALA A 243 -9.68 8.62 2.40
N THR A 244 -9.07 7.66 1.69
CA THR A 244 -7.79 7.86 1.02
C THR A 244 -7.89 8.94 -0.05
N ALA A 245 -8.95 8.95 -0.85
CA ALA A 245 -9.15 9.93 -1.91
C ALA A 245 -9.30 11.36 -1.33
N GLU A 246 -10.05 11.54 -0.25
CA GLU A 246 -10.13 12.83 0.46
C GLU A 246 -8.77 13.26 1.05
N LEU A 247 -8.02 12.31 1.65
CA LEU A 247 -6.69 12.58 2.21
C LEU A 247 -5.67 13.01 1.14
N LEU A 248 -5.83 12.52 -0.08
CA LEU A 248 -5.01 12.89 -1.24
C LEU A 248 -5.52 14.15 -1.96
N GLY A 249 -6.62 14.75 -1.49
CA GLY A 249 -7.12 16.04 -1.96
C GLY A 249 -8.22 15.98 -3.02
N LEU A 250 -8.83 14.80 -3.26
CA LEU A 250 -9.98 14.71 -4.15
C LEU A 250 -11.21 15.33 -3.46
N GLU A 251 -11.92 16.17 -4.22
CA GLU A 251 -13.09 16.89 -3.70
C GLU A 251 -14.23 15.90 -3.37
N LYS A 252 -14.93 16.13 -2.26
CA LYS A 252 -15.90 15.21 -1.66
C LYS A 252 -17.01 14.78 -2.62
N VAL A 253 -17.62 15.72 -3.33
CA VAL A 253 -18.75 15.42 -4.24
C VAL A 253 -18.27 14.60 -5.42
N GLU A 254 -17.11 14.96 -5.97
CA GLU A 254 -16.48 14.24 -7.06
C GLU A 254 -16.06 12.82 -6.64
N ASN A 255 -15.49 12.66 -5.44
CA ASN A 255 -15.13 11.38 -4.86
C ASN A 255 -16.34 10.43 -4.77
N LEU A 256 -17.47 10.90 -4.21
CA LEU A 256 -18.71 10.10 -4.10
C LEU A 256 -19.27 9.73 -5.49
N ARG A 257 -19.25 10.67 -6.44
CA ARG A 257 -19.67 10.41 -7.82
C ARG A 257 -18.84 9.31 -8.45
N LEU A 258 -17.51 9.41 -8.36
CA LEU A 258 -16.59 8.44 -8.95
C LEU A 258 -16.68 7.05 -8.30
N ILE A 259 -16.89 6.98 -6.96
CA ILE A 259 -17.10 5.71 -6.26
C ILE A 259 -18.34 4.99 -6.81
N SER A 260 -19.41 5.71 -7.15
CA SER A 260 -20.60 5.08 -7.72
C SER A 260 -20.39 4.45 -9.09
N GLU A 261 -19.33 4.82 -9.80
CA GLU A 261 -18.94 4.32 -11.11
C GLU A 261 -17.88 3.21 -11.06
N LEU A 262 -17.39 2.84 -9.86
CA LEU A 262 -16.40 1.77 -9.71
C LEU A 262 -17.03 0.40 -9.94
N GLU A 263 -16.29 -0.45 -10.66
CA GLU A 263 -16.65 -1.84 -10.96
C GLU A 263 -15.54 -2.78 -10.48
N SER A 264 -15.92 -3.99 -10.03
CA SER A 264 -14.99 -5.02 -9.54
C SER A 264 -14.30 -5.78 -10.69
#